data_1a289a5ef7919ce9ce2845f4acbc14ca
#
_entry.id   1a289a5ef7919ce9ce2845f4acbc14ca
#
_cell.length_a   1.000
_cell.length_b   1.000
_cell.length_c   1.000
_cell.angle_alpha   90.00
_cell.angle_beta   90.00
_cell.angle_gamma   90.00
#
_symmetry.space_group_name_H-M   'P 1'
#
loop_
_entity.id
_entity.type
_entity.pdbx_description
1 polymer ?
#
loop_
_entity_poly.entity_id
_entity_poly.type
_entity_poly.pdbx_seq_one_letter_code
_entity_poly.pdbx_strand_id
1 'polypeptide(L)'
;GSSGISNRWAGQGNGKRNPFIMIGNPKVTKTKTATKGFYVSYGFAFRDGEVGLSIGQSDWEINQEHKNLSQKQKNELLNSYANIMLNRLDSKTYLKEFKSGNVERKLRNGKERTLQKANNSNSGTVIYKRYNISDLPSEKALLNDLSLILDAYDEIYENGGRKGIEDRKIFV
;
A
#
# COMPACT_ATOMS: atom_id res chain seq x y z
N GLY A 1 -19.54 -4.62 -4.26
CA GLY A 1 -20.70 -4.18 -3.60
C GLY A 1 -20.49 -3.31 -2.39
N SER A 2 -21.48 -2.53 -2.08
CA SER A 2 -21.51 -1.61 -0.95
C SER A 2 -21.27 -2.26 0.42
N SER A 3 -21.46 -3.58 0.52
CA SER A 3 -21.26 -4.34 1.75
C SER A 3 -19.82 -4.40 2.25
N GLY A 4 -18.85 -4.13 1.39
CA GLY A 4 -17.45 -4.24 1.76
C GLY A 4 -16.91 -3.10 2.64
N ILE A 5 -17.52 -1.93 2.62
CA ILE A 5 -17.03 -0.74 3.36
C ILE A 5 -17.47 -0.76 4.83
N SER A 6 -18.65 -1.30 5.12
CA SER A 6 -19.21 -1.29 6.49
C SER A 6 -18.44 -2.13 7.51
N ASN A 7 -17.67 -3.12 7.07
CA ASN A 7 -16.91 -4.04 7.92
C ASN A 7 -15.41 -3.67 8.03
N ARG A 8 -15.03 -2.49 7.54
CA ARG A 8 -13.65 -2.02 7.57
C ARG A 8 -13.47 -0.95 8.63
N TRP A 9 -12.25 -0.84 9.09
CA TRP A 9 -11.84 0.28 9.92
C TRP A 9 -11.12 1.32 9.07
N ALA A 10 -11.22 2.58 9.48
CA ALA A 10 -10.44 3.67 8.93
C ALA A 10 -9.72 4.39 10.05
N GLY A 11 -8.52 4.83 9.78
CA GLY A 11 -7.68 5.55 10.73
C GLY A 11 -6.83 6.59 10.03
N GLN A 12 -6.35 7.55 10.82
CA GLN A 12 -5.46 8.60 10.36
C GLN A 12 -4.08 8.39 10.97
N GLY A 13 -3.05 8.43 10.13
CA GLY A 13 -1.66 8.42 10.56
C GLY A 13 -1.02 9.79 10.37
N ASN A 14 -0.26 10.23 11.37
CA ASN A 14 0.53 11.44 11.31
C ASN A 14 1.99 11.09 11.02
N GLY A 15 2.31 10.86 9.75
CA GLY A 15 3.70 11.01 9.31
C GLY A 15 4.09 12.48 9.42
N LYS A 16 5.26 12.79 9.98
CA LYS A 16 5.71 14.17 10.26
C LYS A 16 5.64 15.13 9.06
N ARG A 17 5.48 14.63 7.83
CA ARG A 17 5.43 15.44 6.60
C ARG A 17 4.32 15.04 5.63
N ASN A 18 3.78 13.83 5.75
CA ASN A 18 2.81 13.28 4.82
C ASN A 18 1.70 12.56 5.59
N PRO A 19 0.60 13.24 5.90
CA PRO A 19 -0.53 12.59 6.52
C PRO A 19 -1.11 11.52 5.60
N PHE A 20 -1.70 10.50 6.19
CA PHE A 20 -2.35 9.43 5.45
C PHE A 20 -3.63 8.96 6.14
N ILE A 21 -4.54 8.42 5.35
CA ILE A 21 -5.75 7.77 5.81
C ILE A 21 -5.65 6.29 5.44
N MET A 22 -5.87 5.42 6.40
CA MET A 22 -5.83 3.98 6.18
C MET A 22 -7.22 3.38 6.24
N ILE A 23 -7.42 2.35 5.43
CA ILE A 23 -8.60 1.51 5.47
C ILE A 23 -8.13 0.06 5.55
N GLY A 24 -8.56 -0.65 6.56
CA GLY A 24 -8.19 -2.04 6.78
C GLY A 24 -9.38 -2.93 7.09
N ASN A 25 -9.12 -4.23 7.06
CA ASN A 25 -10.09 -5.25 7.40
C ASN A 25 -9.63 -5.95 8.69
N PRO A 26 -10.47 -6.04 9.72
CA PRO A 26 -10.10 -6.72 10.97
C PRO A 26 -9.79 -8.20 10.80
N LYS A 27 -10.20 -8.84 9.71
CA LYS A 27 -9.77 -10.19 9.36
C LYS A 27 -8.30 -10.26 8.94
N VAL A 28 -7.76 -9.19 8.38
CA VAL A 28 -6.34 -9.09 7.97
C VAL A 28 -5.47 -8.67 9.14
N THR A 29 -5.94 -7.72 9.93
CA THR A 29 -5.23 -7.26 11.12
C THR A 29 -6.22 -6.87 12.21
N LYS A 30 -5.96 -7.33 13.42
CA LYS A 30 -6.77 -6.98 14.60
C LYS A 30 -6.49 -5.55 15.09
N THR A 31 -5.35 -5.00 14.74
CA THR A 31 -4.99 -3.63 15.12
C THR A 31 -5.54 -2.64 14.09
N LYS A 32 -6.17 -1.58 14.57
CA LYS A 32 -6.68 -0.49 13.72
C LYS A 32 -5.57 0.53 13.42
N THR A 33 -4.38 0.04 13.11
CA THR A 33 -3.19 0.86 12.89
C THR A 33 -2.35 0.29 11.75
N ALA A 34 -1.44 1.10 11.20
CA ALA A 34 -0.49 0.67 10.17
C ALA A 34 0.64 -0.22 10.70
N THR A 35 0.52 -0.74 11.91
CA THR A 35 1.61 -1.49 12.56
C THR A 35 1.65 -2.96 12.18
N LYS A 36 0.65 -3.48 11.50
CA LYS A 36 0.61 -4.90 11.10
C LYS A 36 -0.07 -5.10 9.76
N GLY A 37 0.39 -6.12 9.03
CA GLY A 37 -0.24 -6.62 7.83
C GLY A 37 -0.16 -5.68 6.64
N PHE A 38 -1.21 -5.64 5.87
CA PHE A 38 -1.37 -4.78 4.70
C PHE A 38 -2.73 -4.07 4.73
N TYR A 39 -2.80 -2.94 4.03
CA TYR A 39 -3.95 -2.05 4.11
C TYR A 39 -4.05 -1.17 2.86
N VAL A 40 -5.24 -0.62 2.62
CA VAL A 40 -5.45 0.45 1.66
C VAL A 40 -5.15 1.78 2.34
N SER A 41 -4.50 2.69 1.64
CA SER A 41 -4.25 4.03 2.16
C SER A 41 -4.38 5.13 1.11
N TYR A 42 -4.82 6.30 1.55
CA TYR A 42 -4.57 7.57 0.89
C TYR A 42 -3.38 8.25 1.55
N GLY A 43 -2.34 8.51 0.79
CA GLY A 43 -1.18 9.27 1.25
C GLY A 43 -1.15 10.65 0.60
N PHE A 44 -1.01 11.70 1.43
CA PHE A 44 -1.04 13.09 0.98
C PHE A 44 0.38 13.64 0.91
N ALA A 45 0.85 13.93 -0.28
CA ALA A 45 2.14 14.55 -0.54
C ALA A 45 1.92 16.01 -0.95
N PHE A 46 1.52 16.85 0.01
CA PHE A 46 1.13 18.24 -0.26
C PHE A 46 2.22 19.08 -0.92
N ARG A 47 3.49 18.82 -0.61
CA ARG A 47 4.60 19.53 -1.26
C ARG A 47 4.73 19.23 -2.74
N ASP A 48 4.34 18.02 -3.14
CA ASP A 48 4.39 17.57 -4.54
C ASP A 48 3.06 17.82 -5.26
N GLY A 49 2.04 18.29 -4.53
CA GLY A 49 0.70 18.49 -5.07
C GLY A 49 0.00 17.20 -5.46
N GLU A 50 0.31 16.11 -4.78
CA GLU A 50 -0.21 14.77 -5.12
C GLU A 50 -0.89 14.10 -3.93
N VAL A 51 -1.87 13.25 -4.24
CA VAL A 51 -2.43 12.27 -3.33
C VAL A 51 -2.35 10.90 -4.00
N GLY A 52 -1.94 9.89 -3.24
CA GLY A 52 -1.82 8.51 -3.72
C GLY A 52 -2.80 7.59 -3.04
N LEU A 53 -3.45 6.75 -3.82
CA LEU A 53 -4.26 5.62 -3.35
C LEU A 53 -3.46 4.34 -3.57
N SER A 54 -3.26 3.54 -2.55
CA SER A 54 -2.41 2.35 -2.65
C SER A 54 -2.84 1.21 -1.74
N ILE A 55 -2.37 0.01 -2.06
CA ILE A 55 -2.26 -1.09 -1.11
C ILE A 55 -0.80 -1.16 -0.68
N GLY A 56 -0.57 -0.91 0.60
CA GLY A 56 0.74 -0.93 1.22
C GLY A 56 0.84 -1.90 2.37
N GLN A 57 2.00 -1.97 2.97
CA GLN A 57 2.32 -2.89 4.05
C GLN A 57 2.92 -2.17 5.24
N SER A 58 2.81 -2.78 6.42
CA SER A 58 3.48 -2.33 7.62
C SER A 58 5.00 -2.56 7.51
N ASP A 59 5.77 -1.49 7.52
CA ASP A 59 7.22 -1.52 7.69
C ASP A 59 7.59 -1.68 9.18
N TRP A 60 6.76 -1.19 10.08
CA TRP A 60 6.98 -1.33 11.53
C TRP A 60 7.04 -2.80 11.95
N GLU A 61 6.12 -3.63 11.47
CA GLU A 61 6.11 -5.06 11.73
C GLU A 61 7.41 -5.75 11.30
N ILE A 62 7.86 -5.46 10.09
CA ILE A 62 9.13 -5.97 9.55
C ILE A 62 10.31 -5.51 10.40
N ASN A 63 10.32 -4.25 10.82
CA ASN A 63 11.36 -3.69 11.68
C ASN A 63 11.42 -4.37 13.05
N GLN A 64 10.27 -4.75 13.63
CA GLN A 64 10.21 -5.43 14.91
C GLN A 64 10.60 -6.92 14.80
N GLU A 65 10.17 -7.59 13.76
CA GLU A 65 10.42 -9.03 13.56
C GLU A 65 11.82 -9.34 13.06
N HIS A 66 12.45 -8.40 12.35
CA HIS A 66 13.73 -8.59 11.67
C HIS A 66 14.75 -7.50 12.05
N LYS A 67 15.01 -7.35 13.37
CA LYS A 67 15.91 -6.31 13.87
C LYS A 67 17.36 -6.46 13.40
N ASN A 68 17.77 -7.66 13.06
CA ASN A 68 19.12 -7.99 12.59
C ASN A 68 19.34 -7.80 11.09
N LEU A 69 18.27 -7.55 10.32
CA LEU A 69 18.39 -7.27 8.90
C LEU A 69 18.79 -5.81 8.64
N SER A 70 19.59 -5.59 7.61
CA SER A 70 19.84 -4.24 7.10
C SER A 70 18.58 -3.63 6.50
N GLN A 71 18.55 -2.31 6.37
CA GLN A 71 17.40 -1.65 5.74
C GLN A 71 17.19 -2.13 4.30
N LYS A 72 18.26 -2.38 3.55
CA LYS A 72 18.20 -2.94 2.21
C LYS A 72 17.51 -4.32 2.21
N GLN A 73 17.90 -5.20 3.12
CA GLN A 73 17.30 -6.52 3.27
C GLN A 73 15.82 -6.44 3.67
N LYS A 74 15.46 -5.53 4.57
CA LYS A 74 14.06 -5.28 4.95
C LYS A 74 13.22 -4.80 3.77
N ASN A 75 13.76 -3.92 2.94
CA ASN A 75 13.11 -3.44 1.73
C ASN A 75 12.93 -4.56 0.70
N GLU A 76 13.93 -5.41 0.52
CA GLU A 76 13.83 -6.58 -0.36
C GLU A 76 12.75 -7.56 0.14
N LEU A 77 12.65 -7.75 1.45
CA LEU A 77 11.62 -8.57 2.06
C LEU A 77 10.22 -8.01 1.82
N LEU A 78 10.02 -6.70 2.05
CA LEU A 78 8.75 -6.03 1.77
C LEU A 78 8.36 -6.14 0.29
N ASN A 79 9.32 -5.98 -0.61
CA ASN A 79 9.09 -6.12 -2.05
C ASN A 79 8.73 -7.56 -2.43
N SER A 80 9.33 -8.55 -1.77
CA SER A 80 8.99 -9.96 -1.96
C SER A 80 7.54 -10.26 -1.54
N TYR A 81 7.11 -9.72 -0.41
CA TYR A 81 5.71 -9.80 0.04
C TYR A 81 4.76 -9.10 -0.94
N ALA A 82 5.15 -7.93 -1.44
CA ALA A 82 4.35 -7.20 -2.42
C ALA A 82 4.16 -8.01 -3.70
N ASN A 83 5.21 -8.67 -4.20
CA ASN A 83 5.14 -9.50 -5.39
C ASN A 83 4.24 -10.72 -5.19
N ILE A 84 4.26 -11.33 -4.02
CA ILE A 84 3.34 -12.44 -3.70
C ILE A 84 1.89 -11.95 -3.70
N MET A 85 1.62 -10.83 -3.07
CA MET A 85 0.27 -10.26 -3.05
C MET A 85 -0.20 -9.82 -4.44
N LEU A 86 0.71 -9.25 -5.24
CA LEU A 86 0.40 -8.88 -6.63
C LEU A 86 0.00 -10.11 -7.46
N ASN A 87 0.69 -11.24 -7.28
CA ASN A 87 0.38 -12.48 -7.99
C ASN A 87 -0.93 -13.13 -7.55
N ARG A 88 -1.52 -12.67 -6.46
CA ARG A 88 -2.83 -13.11 -6.01
C ARG A 88 -3.97 -12.34 -6.66
N LEU A 89 -3.66 -11.27 -7.37
CA LEU A 89 -4.63 -10.43 -8.07
C LEU A 89 -4.82 -10.86 -9.51
N ASP A 90 -6.04 -10.69 -10.02
CA ASP A 90 -6.28 -10.70 -11.46
C ASP A 90 -5.69 -9.42 -12.08
N SER A 91 -4.52 -9.56 -12.69
CA SER A 91 -3.81 -8.44 -13.31
C SER A 91 -4.62 -7.73 -14.40
N LYS A 92 -5.42 -8.48 -15.16
CA LYS A 92 -6.27 -7.91 -16.22
C LYS A 92 -7.32 -6.93 -15.68
N THR A 93 -7.82 -7.18 -14.49
CA THR A 93 -8.83 -6.34 -13.86
C THR A 93 -8.21 -5.09 -13.25
N TYR A 94 -7.12 -5.23 -12.48
CA TYR A 94 -6.62 -4.16 -11.63
C TYR A 94 -5.50 -3.34 -12.27
N LEU A 95 -4.63 -3.92 -13.07
CA LEU A 95 -3.48 -3.22 -13.66
C LEU A 95 -3.85 -2.35 -14.87
N LYS A 96 -5.11 -2.29 -15.26
CA LYS A 96 -5.62 -1.26 -16.18
C LYS A 96 -5.73 0.10 -15.51
N GLU A 97 -6.09 0.11 -14.22
CA GLU A 97 -6.36 1.33 -13.45
C GLU A 97 -5.24 1.68 -12.47
N PHE A 98 -4.53 0.68 -11.96
CA PHE A 98 -3.45 0.87 -10.99
C PHE A 98 -2.11 0.42 -11.54
N LYS A 99 -1.05 1.07 -11.12
CA LYS A 99 0.32 0.63 -11.36
C LYS A 99 0.77 -0.31 -10.25
N SER A 100 1.64 -1.25 -10.59
CA SER A 100 2.25 -2.16 -9.61
C SER A 100 3.60 -1.65 -9.14
N GLY A 101 4.00 -2.09 -7.95
CA GLY A 101 5.31 -1.81 -7.40
C GLY A 101 5.42 -0.50 -6.64
N ASN A 102 6.64 -0.06 -6.43
CA ASN A 102 6.92 1.13 -5.64
C ASN A 102 6.54 2.40 -6.38
N VAL A 103 6.00 3.35 -5.63
CA VAL A 103 5.58 4.64 -6.17
C VAL A 103 6.79 5.43 -6.65
N GLU A 104 6.80 5.81 -7.91
CA GLU A 104 7.77 6.74 -8.46
C GLU A 104 7.26 8.18 -8.31
N ARG A 105 8.13 9.08 -7.90
CA ARG A 105 7.83 10.51 -7.78
C ARG A 105 8.80 11.33 -8.60
N LYS A 106 8.26 12.34 -9.28
CA LYS A 106 9.06 13.41 -9.87
C LYS A 106 9.38 14.44 -8.80
N LEU A 107 10.65 14.76 -8.63
CA LEU A 107 11.04 15.90 -7.80
C LEU A 107 10.69 17.23 -8.49
N ARG A 108 10.53 18.30 -7.71
CA ARG A 108 10.27 19.65 -8.21
C ARG A 108 11.27 20.12 -9.28
N ASN A 109 12.48 19.59 -9.29
CA ASN A 109 13.53 19.89 -10.28
C ASN A 109 13.52 18.98 -11.51
N GLY A 110 12.45 18.24 -11.76
CA GLY A 110 12.31 17.33 -12.88
C GLY A 110 13.09 16.02 -12.79
N LYS A 111 13.83 15.80 -11.70
CA LYS A 111 14.53 14.53 -11.49
C LYS A 111 13.55 13.47 -10.96
N GLU A 112 13.52 12.34 -11.61
CA GLU A 112 12.78 11.18 -11.11
C GLU A 112 13.47 10.63 -9.88
N ARG A 113 12.69 10.42 -8.83
CA ARG A 113 13.16 9.79 -7.61
C ARG A 113 12.26 8.60 -7.31
N THR A 114 12.84 7.43 -7.32
CA THR A 114 12.16 6.30 -6.67
C THR A 114 12.13 6.57 -5.18
N LEU A 115 10.97 6.48 -4.57
CA LEU A 115 10.80 6.68 -3.12
C LEU A 115 11.68 5.76 -2.27
N GLN A 116 12.19 4.69 -2.84
CA GLN A 116 13.19 3.82 -2.23
C GLN A 116 14.44 4.56 -1.73
N LYS A 117 14.82 5.64 -2.41
CA LYS A 117 16.02 6.43 -2.03
C LYS A 117 15.74 7.53 -1.01
N ALA A 118 14.50 7.94 -0.85
CA ALA A 118 14.16 9.11 -0.04
C ALA A 118 13.68 8.78 1.38
N ASN A 119 12.84 7.81 1.49
CA ASN A 119 12.34 7.27 2.75
C ASN A 119 11.93 5.83 2.48
N ASN A 120 12.41 4.92 3.25
CA ASN A 120 12.13 3.49 3.15
C ASN A 120 10.64 3.12 3.36
N SER A 121 9.80 4.11 3.62
CA SER A 121 8.38 3.96 3.98
C SER A 121 7.45 3.54 2.85
N ASN A 122 7.96 3.40 1.62
CA ASN A 122 7.14 2.99 0.48
C ASN A 122 7.64 1.71 -0.21
N SER A 123 8.62 1.05 0.37
CA SER A 123 8.99 -0.29 -0.08
C SER A 123 7.84 -1.25 0.17
N GLY A 124 7.57 -2.08 -0.81
CA GLY A 124 6.51 -3.08 -0.67
C GLY A 124 5.10 -2.60 -1.01
N THR A 125 4.93 -1.52 -1.75
CA THR A 125 3.65 -1.14 -2.35
C THR A 125 3.24 -2.21 -3.36
N VAL A 126 2.00 -2.69 -3.26
CA VAL A 126 1.47 -3.72 -4.16
C VAL A 126 0.96 -3.09 -5.45
N ILE A 127 -0.02 -2.22 -5.33
CA ILE A 127 -0.58 -1.42 -6.42
C ILE A 127 -0.85 0.00 -5.93
N TYR A 128 -0.86 0.96 -6.86
CA TYR A 128 -1.13 2.35 -6.53
C TYR A 128 -1.68 3.15 -7.72
N LYS A 129 -2.30 4.28 -7.40
CA LYS A 129 -2.71 5.32 -8.35
C LYS A 129 -2.47 6.69 -7.71
N ARG A 130 -1.96 7.63 -8.50
CA ARG A 130 -1.70 8.99 -8.04
C ARG A 130 -2.67 9.97 -8.68
N TYR A 131 -3.07 10.97 -7.90
CA TYR A 131 -3.90 12.07 -8.34
C TYR A 131 -3.19 13.39 -8.12
N ASN A 132 -3.37 14.31 -9.04
CA ASN A 132 -2.93 15.69 -8.87
C ASN A 132 -3.98 16.43 -8.02
N ILE A 133 -3.57 17.05 -6.91
CA ILE A 133 -4.48 17.75 -6.00
C ILE A 133 -5.16 18.94 -6.70
N SER A 134 -4.46 19.61 -7.63
CA SER A 134 -5.01 20.75 -8.38
C SER A 134 -5.94 20.34 -9.53
N ASP A 135 -6.00 19.06 -9.87
CA ASP A 135 -6.83 18.52 -10.95
C ASP A 135 -7.36 17.13 -10.55
N LEU A 136 -8.12 17.08 -9.47
CA LEU A 136 -8.71 15.83 -9.00
C LEU A 136 -9.79 15.32 -9.95
N PRO A 137 -9.89 14.01 -10.14
CA PRO A 137 -11.02 13.41 -10.82
C PRO A 137 -12.34 13.75 -10.12
N SER A 138 -13.46 13.48 -10.81
CA SER A 138 -14.78 13.62 -10.19
C SER A 138 -14.92 12.74 -8.95
N GLU A 139 -15.80 13.11 -8.04
CA GLU A 139 -16.13 12.29 -6.87
C GLU A 139 -16.51 10.87 -7.25
N LYS A 140 -17.31 10.71 -8.31
CA LYS A 140 -17.70 9.40 -8.84
C LYS A 140 -16.49 8.58 -9.27
N ALA A 141 -15.53 9.18 -9.97
CA ALA A 141 -14.31 8.50 -10.41
C ALA A 141 -13.42 8.10 -9.21
N LEU A 142 -13.29 8.99 -8.22
CA LEU A 142 -12.56 8.68 -6.98
C LEU A 142 -13.20 7.52 -6.21
N LEU A 143 -14.52 7.51 -6.09
CA LEU A 143 -15.26 6.43 -5.43
C LEU A 143 -15.16 5.10 -6.20
N ASN A 144 -15.17 5.15 -7.52
CA ASN A 144 -14.94 3.96 -8.34
C ASN A 144 -13.53 3.37 -8.13
N ASP A 145 -12.52 4.22 -8.08
CA ASP A 145 -11.15 3.78 -7.81
C ASP A 145 -11.01 3.20 -6.40
N LEU A 146 -11.61 3.84 -5.40
CA LEU A 146 -11.62 3.32 -4.03
C LEU A 146 -12.32 1.96 -3.95
N SER A 147 -13.48 1.82 -4.56
CA SER A 147 -14.22 0.55 -4.60
C SER A 147 -13.37 -0.55 -5.25
N LEU A 148 -12.73 -0.23 -6.36
CA LEU A 148 -11.90 -1.18 -7.10
C LEU A 148 -10.67 -1.62 -6.28
N ILE A 149 -9.98 -0.71 -5.62
CA ILE A 149 -8.81 -1.08 -4.81
C ILE A 149 -9.21 -1.85 -3.55
N LEU A 150 -10.38 -1.58 -2.99
CA LEU A 150 -10.92 -2.36 -1.87
C LEU A 150 -11.26 -3.80 -2.31
N ASP A 151 -11.78 -3.98 -3.52
CA ASP A 151 -12.00 -5.31 -4.11
C ASP A 151 -10.66 -6.05 -4.30
N ALA A 152 -9.64 -5.37 -4.78
CA ALA A 152 -8.29 -5.93 -4.88
C ALA A 152 -7.74 -6.35 -3.51
N TYR A 153 -7.92 -5.53 -2.50
CA TYR A 153 -7.52 -5.81 -1.13
C TYR A 153 -8.19 -7.08 -0.58
N ASP A 154 -9.49 -7.21 -0.80
CA ASP A 154 -10.25 -8.40 -0.39
C ASP A 154 -9.78 -9.64 -1.15
N GLU A 155 -9.51 -9.53 -2.45
CA GLU A 155 -9.03 -10.64 -3.28
C GLU A 155 -7.65 -11.13 -2.81
N ILE A 156 -6.73 -10.23 -2.47
CA ILE A 156 -5.45 -10.59 -1.87
C ILE A 156 -5.66 -11.39 -0.60
N TYR A 157 -6.52 -10.92 0.30
CA TYR A 157 -6.81 -11.60 1.55
C TYR A 157 -7.42 -12.99 1.32
N GLU A 158 -8.43 -13.10 0.48
CA GLU A 158 -9.14 -14.35 0.17
C GLU A 158 -8.22 -15.38 -0.48
N ASN A 159 -7.26 -14.93 -1.27
CA ASN A 159 -6.26 -15.79 -1.93
C ASN A 159 -5.03 -16.08 -1.06
N GLY A 160 -5.05 -15.69 0.21
CA GLY A 160 -4.05 -16.08 1.19
C GLY A 160 -3.13 -14.97 1.70
N GLY A 161 -3.28 -13.72 1.24
CA GLY A 161 -2.47 -12.60 1.69
C GLY A 161 -0.96 -12.86 1.54
N ARG A 162 -0.20 -12.78 2.62
CA ARG A 162 1.24 -13.08 2.68
C ARG A 162 1.57 -14.50 3.16
N LYS A 163 0.60 -15.33 3.47
CA LYS A 163 0.79 -16.66 4.12
C LYS A 163 1.80 -17.56 3.41
N GLY A 164 1.87 -17.50 2.07
CA GLY A 164 2.80 -18.32 1.31
C GLY A 164 4.26 -18.14 1.67
N ILE A 165 4.65 -16.97 2.18
CA ILE A 165 6.01 -16.69 2.67
C ILE A 165 6.15 -17.15 4.12
N GLU A 166 5.19 -16.82 4.97
CA GLU A 166 5.20 -17.20 6.39
C GLU A 166 5.25 -18.69 6.59
N ASP A 167 4.42 -19.44 5.83
CA ASP A 167 4.37 -20.90 5.89
C ASP A 167 5.66 -21.57 5.43
N ARG A 168 6.41 -20.94 4.54
CA ARG A 168 7.69 -21.49 4.05
C ARG A 168 8.85 -21.23 4.98
N LYS A 169 8.70 -20.42 6.00
CA LYS A 169 9.77 -20.02 6.94
C LYS A 169 11.08 -19.66 6.25
N ILE A 170 10.97 -18.96 5.13
CA ILE A 170 12.10 -18.60 4.27
C ILE A 170 13.10 -17.70 5.01
N PHE A 171 12.67 -17.10 6.11
CA PHE A 171 13.42 -16.10 6.86
C PHE A 171 14.00 -16.61 8.17
N VAL A 172 14.03 -17.90 8.33
CA VAL A 172 14.69 -18.50 9.48
C VAL A 172 16.19 -18.46 9.30
#